data_f1736ad71f48815219ced21275504406
#
_entry.id   f1736ad71f48815219ced21275504406
#
_cell.length_a   1.000
_cell.length_b   1.000
_cell.length_c   1.000
_cell.angle_alpha   90.00
_cell.angle_beta   90.00
_cell.angle_gamma   90.00
#
_symmetry.space_group_name_H-M   'P 1'
#
loop_
_entity.id
_entity.type
_entity.pdbx_description
1 polymer ?
#
loop_
_entity_poly.entity_id
_entity_poly.type
_entity_poly.pdbx_seq_one_letter_code
_entity_poly.pdbx_strand_id
1 'polypeptide(L)'
;MRSSFCCGDFLLVTGMEIRKIATIRNEFTDRFGIPRQSGLADAVTSRIVFEKEYRNPDALRGITGFSHLWLLWEFDRIPRDTAFRPMVRPPKLGGNTRVGVFASRSPYRPNPVGLSAVRLLGTEETSEGTVLLVSGADLMNGTPILDIKPYIPYADCIPEAVGGFADAHAEERIPVVIAEEAKAGALSAGKDEAWLARLSEMLSRDPRPAYREDAGRRYGLFFDDTEVEFYAKDDVLTVTGICLKNPQENGK
;
A
#
# COMPACT_ATOMS: atom_id res chain seq x y z
N MET A 1 -49.19 18.42 -37.32
CA MET A 1 -49.01 18.33 -35.88
C MET A 1 -47.92 17.30 -35.58
N ARG A 2 -46.72 17.73 -35.32
CA ARG A 2 -45.59 16.90 -34.89
C ARG A 2 -45.28 17.29 -33.43
N SER A 3 -45.58 16.42 -32.48
CA SER A 3 -45.21 16.62 -31.10
C SER A 3 -43.76 16.14 -30.91
N SER A 4 -42.94 17.09 -30.66
CA SER A 4 -41.54 16.89 -30.28
C SER A 4 -41.52 16.51 -28.81
N PHE A 5 -41.20 15.24 -28.49
CA PHE A 5 -40.84 14.82 -27.15
C PHE A 5 -39.33 15.07 -26.95
N CYS A 6 -39.02 16.21 -26.36
CA CYS A 6 -37.72 16.39 -25.71
C CYS A 6 -37.84 15.97 -24.26
N CYS A 7 -37.52 14.76 -23.95
CA CYS A 7 -37.29 14.33 -22.58
C CYS A 7 -35.79 14.17 -22.38
N GLY A 8 -35.17 15.26 -22.01
CA GLY A 8 -33.82 15.28 -21.49
C GLY A 8 -33.88 15.37 -19.98
N ASP A 9 -34.19 14.24 -19.32
CA ASP A 9 -33.94 14.13 -17.90
C ASP A 9 -32.44 14.14 -17.65
N PHE A 10 -31.87 15.33 -17.55
CA PHE A 10 -30.61 15.53 -16.87
C PHE A 10 -30.86 15.23 -15.37
N LEU A 11 -30.66 13.98 -14.97
CA LEU A 11 -30.32 13.65 -13.60
C LEU A 11 -29.04 14.42 -13.29
N LEU A 12 -29.18 15.59 -12.66
CA LEU A 12 -28.12 16.24 -11.93
C LEU A 12 -27.72 15.27 -10.79
N VAL A 13 -26.83 14.34 -11.10
CA VAL A 13 -26.08 13.63 -10.09
C VAL A 13 -25.21 14.71 -9.46
N THR A 14 -25.66 15.26 -8.33
CA THR A 14 -24.82 16.10 -7.47
C THR A 14 -23.63 15.23 -7.11
N GLY A 15 -22.48 15.50 -7.73
CA GLY A 15 -21.27 14.73 -7.52
C GLY A 15 -20.95 14.72 -6.03
N MET A 16 -20.77 13.53 -5.43
CA MET A 16 -20.28 13.42 -4.07
C MET A 16 -18.84 13.94 -4.02
N GLU A 17 -18.60 14.99 -3.25
CA GLU A 17 -17.24 15.46 -2.98
C GLU A 17 -16.63 14.63 -1.86
N ILE A 18 -15.53 13.92 -2.17
CA ILE A 18 -14.76 13.17 -1.17
C ILE A 18 -13.53 13.99 -0.80
N ARG A 19 -13.30 14.18 0.49
CA ARG A 19 -12.18 14.97 1.02
C ARG A 19 -11.14 14.06 1.66
N LYS A 20 -9.89 14.46 1.52
CA LYS A 20 -8.80 13.87 2.28
C LYS A 20 -8.95 14.27 3.75
N ILE A 21 -9.03 13.28 4.65
CA ILE A 21 -9.12 13.51 6.10
C ILE A 21 -7.78 13.34 6.83
N ALA A 22 -6.88 12.55 6.25
CA ALA A 22 -5.58 12.26 6.84
C ALA A 22 -4.56 11.86 5.77
N THR A 23 -3.31 11.72 6.17
CA THR A 23 -2.22 11.19 5.35
C THR A 23 -1.52 10.09 6.12
N ILE A 24 -1.21 8.98 5.47
CA ILE A 24 -0.37 7.93 6.06
C ILE A 24 1.10 8.28 5.91
N ARG A 25 1.90 8.03 6.97
CA ARG A 25 3.37 8.17 6.98
C ARG A 25 3.99 6.86 7.41
N ASN A 26 4.91 6.33 6.59
CA ASN A 26 5.62 5.08 6.83
C ASN A 26 6.91 4.99 6.01
N GLU A 27 7.58 3.83 6.08
CA GLU A 27 8.84 3.54 5.40
C GLU A 27 8.65 3.13 3.92
N PHE A 28 7.42 2.97 3.42
CA PHE A 28 7.14 2.57 2.04
C PHE A 28 7.23 3.79 1.09
N THR A 29 8.43 4.14 0.69
CA THR A 29 8.70 5.31 -0.16
C THR A 29 8.79 4.98 -1.66
N ASP A 30 8.82 3.69 -2.00
CA ASP A 30 8.84 3.18 -3.38
C ASP A 30 7.67 2.21 -3.64
N ARG A 31 7.15 2.22 -4.87
CA ARG A 31 6.08 1.32 -5.32
C ARG A 31 6.47 -0.15 -5.26
N PHE A 32 7.76 -0.48 -5.48
CA PHE A 32 8.26 -1.85 -5.43
C PHE A 32 8.30 -2.41 -4.01
N GLY A 33 8.51 -1.55 -3.00
CA GLY A 33 8.60 -1.92 -1.60
C GLY A 33 7.26 -2.04 -0.88
N ILE A 34 6.12 -1.78 -1.54
CA ILE A 34 4.81 -1.84 -0.89
C ILE A 34 4.29 -3.28 -0.90
N PRO A 35 3.81 -3.82 0.24
CA PRO A 35 3.10 -5.08 0.26
C PRO A 35 1.89 -5.04 -0.67
N ARG A 36 1.63 -6.13 -1.39
CA ARG A 36 0.55 -6.15 -2.40
C ARG A 36 -0.86 -6.18 -1.81
N GLN A 37 -0.98 -6.51 -0.53
CA GLN A 37 -2.22 -6.52 0.25
C GLN A 37 -1.92 -6.13 1.69
N SER A 38 -2.90 -5.60 2.39
CA SER A 38 -2.81 -5.33 3.83
C SER A 38 -2.61 -6.62 4.63
N GLY A 39 -1.97 -6.51 5.80
CA GLY A 39 -1.67 -7.63 6.69
C GLY A 39 -0.52 -8.53 6.23
N LEU A 40 0.20 -8.19 5.16
CA LEU A 40 1.33 -9.01 4.67
C LEU A 40 2.70 -8.58 5.23
N ALA A 41 2.82 -7.38 5.79
CA ALA A 41 4.02 -6.84 6.42
C ALA A 41 3.64 -6.10 7.70
N ASP A 42 3.59 -6.82 8.81
CA ASP A 42 3.10 -6.30 10.09
C ASP A 42 4.19 -5.60 10.91
N ALA A 43 5.48 -5.80 10.59
CA ALA A 43 6.58 -5.17 11.31
C ALA A 43 6.68 -3.65 11.05
N VAL A 44 6.15 -3.15 9.92
CA VAL A 44 6.18 -1.73 9.59
C VAL A 44 5.04 -1.00 10.29
N THR A 45 5.41 -0.08 11.20
CA THR A 45 4.44 0.81 11.84
C THR A 45 4.20 2.04 10.96
N SER A 46 2.93 2.29 10.66
CA SER A 46 2.49 3.48 9.94
C SER A 46 1.79 4.46 10.89
N ARG A 47 1.95 5.76 10.66
CA ARG A 47 1.27 6.84 11.35
C ARG A 47 0.20 7.43 10.45
N ILE A 48 -1.03 7.53 10.94
CA ILE A 48 -2.11 8.25 10.25
C ILE A 48 -2.22 9.63 10.89
N VAL A 49 -1.82 10.64 10.12
CA VAL A 49 -1.77 12.04 10.56
C VAL A 49 -2.96 12.77 9.97
N PHE A 50 -3.84 13.25 10.82
CA PHE A 50 -5.06 13.94 10.40
C PHE A 50 -4.79 15.34 9.84
N GLU A 51 -5.58 15.76 8.87
CA GLU A 51 -5.61 17.15 8.42
C GLU A 51 -6.11 18.06 9.56
N LYS A 52 -5.65 19.31 9.57
CA LYS A 52 -5.85 20.24 10.69
C LYS A 52 -7.31 20.36 11.13
N GLU A 53 -8.25 20.35 10.18
CA GLU A 53 -9.68 20.47 10.46
C GLU A 53 -10.30 19.23 11.13
N TYR A 54 -9.64 18.06 11.04
CA TYR A 54 -10.12 16.79 11.59
C TYR A 54 -9.37 16.34 12.86
N ARG A 55 -8.53 17.19 13.45
CA ARG A 55 -7.71 16.88 14.64
C ARG A 55 -8.47 16.97 15.96
N ASN A 56 -9.80 16.99 15.93
CA ASN A 56 -10.57 17.01 17.16
C ASN A 56 -10.47 15.63 17.85
N PRO A 57 -9.95 15.55 19.10
CA PRO A 57 -9.79 14.28 19.82
C PRO A 57 -11.13 13.55 20.05
N ASP A 58 -12.27 14.26 20.09
CA ASP A 58 -13.59 13.63 20.20
C ASP A 58 -13.93 12.72 19.03
N ALA A 59 -13.36 12.98 17.84
CA ALA A 59 -13.54 12.12 16.68
C ALA A 59 -12.89 10.74 16.85
N LEU A 60 -11.92 10.61 17.75
CA LEU A 60 -11.21 9.37 18.06
C LEU A 60 -11.69 8.69 19.34
N ARG A 61 -12.72 9.25 20.00
CA ARG A 61 -13.22 8.70 21.25
C ARG A 61 -13.73 7.28 21.05
N GLY A 62 -13.14 6.32 21.78
CA GLY A 62 -13.49 4.90 21.73
C GLY A 62 -12.77 4.10 20.64
N ILE A 63 -11.94 4.72 19.80
CA ILE A 63 -11.25 4.01 18.70
C ILE A 63 -10.30 2.91 19.21
N THR A 64 -9.69 3.10 20.38
CA THR A 64 -8.79 2.12 21.01
C THR A 64 -9.48 0.85 21.51
N GLY A 65 -10.81 0.81 21.49
CA GLY A 65 -11.60 -0.39 21.75
C GLY A 65 -11.61 -1.37 20.58
N PHE A 66 -11.11 -0.99 19.41
CA PHE A 66 -11.03 -1.83 18.22
C PHE A 66 -9.60 -2.28 17.95
N SER A 67 -9.44 -3.52 17.54
CA SER A 67 -8.13 -4.08 17.19
C SER A 67 -7.72 -3.77 15.73
N HIS A 68 -8.69 -3.56 14.85
CA HIS A 68 -8.47 -3.31 13.43
C HIS A 68 -9.38 -2.20 12.91
N LEU A 69 -8.90 -1.54 11.85
CA LEU A 69 -9.60 -0.47 11.17
C LEU A 69 -9.61 -0.74 9.67
N TRP A 70 -10.69 -0.35 9.00
CA TRP A 70 -10.75 -0.13 7.57
C TRP A 70 -10.20 1.25 7.25
N LEU A 71 -9.26 1.32 6.31
CA LEU A 71 -8.81 2.56 5.67
C LEU A 71 -9.38 2.62 4.27
N LEU A 72 -10.13 3.67 3.94
CA LEU A 72 -10.47 4.04 2.59
C LEU A 72 -9.47 5.11 2.15
N TRP A 73 -8.81 4.90 1.02
CA TRP A 73 -7.72 5.75 0.58
C TRP A 73 -7.69 5.93 -0.93
N GLU A 74 -6.95 6.91 -1.42
CA GLU A 74 -6.86 7.23 -2.84
C GLU A 74 -5.57 6.72 -3.45
N PHE A 75 -5.67 6.11 -4.66
CA PHE A 75 -4.52 5.89 -5.53
C PHE A 75 -4.15 7.21 -6.22
N ASP A 76 -3.56 8.14 -5.47
CA ASP A 76 -3.28 9.52 -5.89
C ASP A 76 -2.23 9.65 -7.01
N ARG A 77 -1.41 8.61 -7.21
CA ARG A 77 -0.31 8.57 -8.20
C ARG A 77 -0.70 7.94 -9.54
N ILE A 78 -1.99 7.69 -9.75
CA ILE A 78 -2.53 7.20 -11.02
C ILE A 78 -3.04 8.39 -11.83
N PRO A 79 -2.62 8.54 -13.11
CA PRO A 79 -3.16 9.57 -13.96
C PRO A 79 -4.69 9.46 -14.09
N ARG A 80 -5.41 10.56 -13.84
CA ARG A 80 -6.88 10.60 -13.86
C ARG A 80 -7.48 10.63 -15.27
N ASP A 81 -6.71 11.12 -16.24
CA ASP A 81 -7.16 11.35 -17.62
C ASP A 81 -7.01 10.14 -18.54
N THR A 82 -6.87 8.95 -17.97
CA THR A 82 -6.77 7.72 -18.77
C THR A 82 -8.15 7.21 -19.12
N ALA A 83 -8.36 6.88 -20.41
CA ALA A 83 -9.58 6.22 -20.86
C ALA A 83 -9.82 4.93 -20.07
N PHE A 84 -11.07 4.67 -19.72
CA PHE A 84 -11.46 3.44 -18.98
C PHE A 84 -10.98 2.19 -19.71
N ARG A 85 -10.25 1.35 -18.99
CA ARG A 85 -9.78 0.05 -19.50
C ARG A 85 -10.53 -1.06 -18.76
N PRO A 86 -11.38 -1.81 -19.44
CA PRO A 86 -12.21 -2.84 -18.80
C PRO A 86 -11.39 -4.04 -18.31
N MET A 87 -10.18 -4.23 -18.83
CA MET A 87 -9.31 -5.38 -18.49
C MET A 87 -7.92 -4.93 -18.02
N VAL A 88 -7.41 -5.66 -17.05
CA VAL A 88 -6.07 -5.48 -16.46
C VAL A 88 -5.28 -6.79 -16.50
N ARG A 89 -3.98 -6.71 -16.28
CA ARG A 89 -3.07 -7.86 -16.18
C ARG A 89 -2.51 -7.93 -14.76
N PRO A 90 -3.08 -8.72 -13.86
CA PRO A 90 -2.53 -8.89 -12.52
C PRO A 90 -1.13 -9.50 -12.59
N PRO A 91 -0.12 -8.94 -11.89
CA PRO A 91 1.24 -9.46 -11.90
C PRO A 91 1.32 -10.94 -11.49
N LYS A 92 0.53 -11.36 -10.51
CA LYS A 92 0.48 -12.74 -9.99
C LYS A 92 -0.05 -13.78 -11.00
N LEU A 93 -0.68 -13.34 -12.08
CA LEU A 93 -1.10 -14.23 -13.19
C LEU A 93 -0.07 -14.27 -14.33
N GLY A 94 1.21 -14.05 -14.03
CA GLY A 94 2.31 -14.14 -15.01
C GLY A 94 2.32 -13.02 -16.05
N GLY A 95 1.53 -11.94 -15.86
CA GLY A 95 1.51 -10.76 -16.73
C GLY A 95 0.84 -10.94 -18.10
N ASN A 96 0.53 -12.18 -18.53
CA ASN A 96 -0.11 -12.49 -19.80
C ASN A 96 -1.63 -12.66 -19.69
N THR A 97 -2.12 -13.15 -18.56
CA THR A 97 -3.55 -13.36 -18.33
C THR A 97 -4.23 -12.03 -18.05
N ARG A 98 -5.35 -11.78 -18.74
CA ARG A 98 -6.19 -10.61 -18.53
C ARG A 98 -7.42 -10.97 -17.73
N VAL A 99 -7.78 -10.12 -16.77
CA VAL A 99 -9.04 -10.21 -16.01
C VAL A 99 -9.79 -8.90 -16.09
N GLY A 100 -11.10 -8.92 -15.83
CA GLY A 100 -11.89 -7.70 -15.71
C GLY A 100 -11.35 -6.82 -14.56
N VAL A 101 -11.36 -5.50 -14.72
CA VAL A 101 -10.87 -4.57 -13.71
C VAL A 101 -11.59 -4.74 -12.37
N PHE A 102 -12.90 -5.06 -12.40
CA PHE A 102 -13.69 -5.29 -11.20
C PHE A 102 -13.49 -6.68 -10.57
N ALA A 103 -12.85 -7.61 -11.29
CA ALA A 103 -12.38 -8.88 -10.74
C ALA A 103 -10.94 -8.76 -10.19
N SER A 104 -10.47 -7.56 -9.91
CA SER A 104 -9.13 -7.28 -9.39
C SER A 104 -9.14 -6.09 -8.43
N ARG A 105 -8.03 -5.90 -7.69
CA ARG A 105 -7.77 -4.71 -6.87
C ARG A 105 -6.82 -3.72 -7.57
N SER A 106 -6.83 -3.71 -8.91
CA SER A 106 -6.01 -2.79 -9.69
C SER A 106 -6.37 -1.34 -9.43
N PRO A 107 -5.38 -0.43 -9.34
CA PRO A 107 -5.61 1.01 -9.21
C PRO A 107 -6.22 1.65 -10.47
N TYR A 108 -6.09 1.00 -11.65
CA TYR A 108 -6.60 1.50 -12.93
C TYR A 108 -8.11 1.25 -13.08
N ARG A 109 -8.89 1.86 -12.20
CA ARG A 109 -10.35 1.73 -12.13
C ARG A 109 -11.04 3.10 -12.19
N PRO A 110 -12.35 3.18 -12.51
CA PRO A 110 -13.05 4.46 -12.66
C PRO A 110 -12.94 5.35 -11.43
N ASN A 111 -13.06 4.75 -10.24
CA ASN A 111 -12.84 5.42 -8.96
C ASN A 111 -11.60 4.79 -8.32
N PRO A 112 -10.45 5.45 -8.32
CA PRO A 112 -9.20 4.91 -7.81
C PRO A 112 -9.15 4.94 -6.28
N VAL A 113 -10.11 4.28 -5.64
CA VAL A 113 -10.22 4.13 -4.18
C VAL A 113 -9.69 2.76 -3.78
N GLY A 114 -8.81 2.75 -2.79
CA GLY A 114 -8.31 1.57 -2.11
C GLY A 114 -9.05 1.30 -0.81
N LEU A 115 -9.02 0.06 -0.35
CA LEU A 115 -9.60 -0.40 0.90
C LEU A 115 -8.63 -1.39 1.54
N SER A 116 -8.20 -1.09 2.78
CA SER A 116 -7.22 -1.90 3.51
C SER A 116 -7.65 -2.09 4.96
N ALA A 117 -7.65 -3.33 5.42
CA ALA A 117 -7.78 -3.63 6.84
C ALA A 117 -6.39 -3.54 7.49
N VAL A 118 -6.25 -2.71 8.53
CA VAL A 118 -5.00 -2.51 9.26
C VAL A 118 -5.19 -2.79 10.73
N ARG A 119 -4.15 -3.28 11.40
CA ARG A 119 -4.16 -3.46 12.85
C ARG A 119 -3.93 -2.11 13.53
N LEU A 120 -4.79 -1.75 14.47
CA LEU A 120 -4.59 -0.58 15.33
C LEU A 120 -3.62 -0.95 16.47
N LEU A 121 -2.50 -0.24 16.55
CA LEU A 121 -1.51 -0.39 17.62
C LEU A 121 -1.79 0.55 18.80
N GLY A 122 -2.44 1.68 18.53
CA GLY A 122 -2.77 2.69 19.53
C GLY A 122 -2.83 4.09 18.94
N THR A 123 -2.72 5.07 19.83
CA THR A 123 -2.66 6.51 19.50
C THR A 123 -1.40 7.13 20.09
N GLU A 124 -0.89 8.18 19.46
CA GLU A 124 0.25 8.95 19.93
C GLU A 124 -0.07 10.45 19.86
N GLU A 125 0.21 11.19 20.94
CA GLU A 125 0.09 12.64 20.94
C GLU A 125 1.35 13.27 20.35
N THR A 126 1.16 14.11 19.33
CA THR A 126 2.25 14.77 18.62
C THR A 126 1.99 16.27 18.49
N SER A 127 2.98 17.03 17.99
CA SER A 127 2.78 18.45 17.64
C SER A 127 1.75 18.66 16.53
N GLU A 128 1.42 17.62 15.77
CA GLU A 128 0.39 17.62 14.72
C GLU A 128 -0.98 17.15 15.25
N GLY A 129 -1.15 16.96 16.55
CA GLY A 129 -2.31 16.41 17.24
C GLY A 129 -2.19 14.90 17.44
N THR A 130 -3.30 14.28 17.86
CA THR A 130 -3.38 12.83 18.06
C THR A 130 -3.28 12.11 16.72
N VAL A 131 -2.33 11.19 16.58
CA VAL A 131 -2.18 10.32 15.40
C VAL A 131 -2.53 8.87 15.73
N LEU A 132 -2.97 8.09 14.74
CA LEU A 132 -3.16 6.65 14.92
C LEU A 132 -1.89 5.92 14.51
N LEU A 133 -1.49 4.95 15.32
CA LEU A 133 -0.43 4.00 15.01
C LEU A 133 -1.06 2.71 14.49
N VAL A 134 -0.70 2.29 13.29
CA VAL A 134 -1.24 1.08 12.65
C VAL A 134 -0.12 0.22 12.07
N SER A 135 -0.36 -1.08 11.93
CA SER A 135 0.51 -2.00 11.20
C SER A 135 -0.24 -2.75 10.10
N GLY A 136 0.49 -3.38 9.19
CA GLY A 136 -0.09 -4.14 8.10
C GLY A 136 -0.66 -3.28 6.96
N ALA A 137 -0.28 -2.00 6.87
CA ALA A 137 -0.71 -1.14 5.77
C ALA A 137 0.01 -1.49 4.46
N ASP A 138 -0.72 -1.47 3.35
CA ASP A 138 -0.23 -1.66 1.98
C ASP A 138 -0.29 -0.35 1.17
N LEU A 139 -0.08 0.77 1.87
CA LEU A 139 -0.13 2.11 1.34
C LEU A 139 1.26 2.74 1.30
N MET A 140 1.53 3.46 0.23
CA MET A 140 2.75 4.24 0.08
C MET A 140 2.78 5.43 1.06
N ASN A 141 3.96 5.82 1.49
CA ASN A 141 4.15 7.04 2.28
C ASN A 141 3.55 8.25 1.57
N GLY A 142 2.75 9.03 2.29
CA GLY A 142 2.07 10.22 1.78
C GLY A 142 0.71 9.95 1.14
N THR A 143 0.23 8.69 1.08
CA THR A 143 -1.08 8.37 0.50
C THR A 143 -2.23 9.06 1.27
N PRO A 144 -3.17 9.73 0.56
CA PRO A 144 -4.34 10.33 1.16
C PRO A 144 -5.32 9.30 1.72
N ILE A 145 -5.75 9.50 2.97
CA ILE A 145 -6.82 8.74 3.61
C ILE A 145 -8.12 9.53 3.46
N LEU A 146 -9.16 8.86 2.98
CA LEU A 146 -10.48 9.43 2.68
C LEU A 146 -11.49 9.15 3.79
N ASP A 147 -11.37 7.99 4.46
CA ASP A 147 -12.24 7.61 5.56
C ASP A 147 -11.58 6.52 6.42
N ILE A 148 -11.99 6.42 7.67
CA ILE A 148 -11.56 5.41 8.64
C ILE A 148 -12.79 4.83 9.30
N LYS A 149 -12.93 3.50 9.31
CA LYS A 149 -14.01 2.81 9.99
C LYS A 149 -13.48 1.67 10.87
N PRO A 150 -14.10 1.39 12.00
CA PRO A 150 -13.78 0.17 12.77
C PRO A 150 -14.00 -1.08 11.91
N TYR A 151 -13.10 -2.07 12.03
CA TYR A 151 -13.33 -3.42 11.53
C TYR A 151 -14.18 -4.17 12.56
N ILE A 152 -15.31 -4.71 12.12
CA ILE A 152 -16.29 -5.38 12.98
C ILE A 152 -16.33 -6.87 12.60
N PRO A 153 -15.70 -7.78 13.39
CA PRO A 153 -15.49 -9.17 12.97
C PRO A 153 -16.77 -9.91 12.57
N TYR A 154 -17.86 -9.73 13.29
CA TYR A 154 -19.12 -10.42 12.97
C TYR A 154 -19.80 -9.94 11.68
N ALA A 155 -19.43 -8.75 11.18
CA ALA A 155 -19.99 -8.16 9.95
C ALA A 155 -19.00 -8.25 8.78
N ASP A 156 -17.71 -8.11 9.04
CA ASP A 156 -16.68 -7.95 8.01
C ASP A 156 -15.97 -9.26 7.67
N CYS A 157 -15.94 -10.24 8.61
CA CYS A 157 -15.29 -11.52 8.37
C CYS A 157 -16.25 -12.53 7.74
N ILE A 158 -15.87 -13.05 6.57
CA ILE A 158 -16.60 -14.10 5.83
C ILE A 158 -15.67 -15.29 5.69
N PRO A 159 -15.66 -16.24 6.65
CA PRO A 159 -14.68 -17.34 6.68
C PRO A 159 -14.75 -18.26 5.45
N GLU A 160 -15.93 -18.42 4.84
CA GLU A 160 -16.17 -19.25 3.65
C GLU A 160 -15.91 -18.53 2.32
N ALA A 161 -15.43 -17.29 2.35
CA ALA A 161 -15.16 -16.54 1.12
C ALA A 161 -14.08 -17.19 0.27
N VAL A 162 -14.31 -17.23 -1.06
CA VAL A 162 -13.36 -17.75 -2.04
C VAL A 162 -12.63 -16.60 -2.71
N GLY A 163 -11.31 -16.59 -2.64
CA GLY A 163 -10.44 -15.50 -3.14
C GLY A 163 -10.11 -15.59 -4.64
N GLY A 164 -10.66 -16.57 -5.37
CA GLY A 164 -10.41 -16.74 -6.79
C GLY A 164 -8.93 -17.00 -7.08
N PHE A 165 -8.36 -16.31 -8.08
CA PHE A 165 -6.95 -16.49 -8.43
C PHE A 165 -5.96 -16.04 -7.33
N ALA A 166 -6.42 -15.27 -6.34
CA ALA A 166 -5.54 -14.78 -5.28
C ALA A 166 -5.19 -15.89 -4.26
N ASP A 167 -6.06 -16.90 -4.08
CA ASP A 167 -5.86 -17.98 -3.11
C ASP A 167 -4.59 -18.78 -3.39
N ALA A 168 -4.26 -19.01 -4.67
CA ALA A 168 -3.05 -19.73 -5.08
C ALA A 168 -1.73 -19.04 -4.66
N HIS A 169 -1.78 -17.76 -4.25
CA HIS A 169 -0.61 -16.94 -3.96
C HIS A 169 -0.62 -16.30 -2.57
N ALA A 170 -1.54 -16.73 -1.70
CA ALA A 170 -1.79 -16.08 -0.42
C ALA A 170 -0.56 -16.14 0.52
N GLU A 171 0.17 -17.24 0.53
CA GLU A 171 1.27 -17.51 1.47
C GLU A 171 2.67 -17.48 0.85
N GLU A 172 2.81 -17.03 -0.40
CA GLU A 172 4.12 -16.99 -1.04
C GLU A 172 5.09 -16.07 -0.29
N ARG A 173 6.19 -16.65 0.13
CA ARG A 173 7.34 -15.94 0.70
C ARG A 173 8.63 -16.48 0.11
N ILE A 174 9.60 -15.58 -0.06
CA ILE A 174 10.97 -15.90 -0.49
C ILE A 174 11.93 -15.66 0.68
N PRO A 175 12.89 -16.55 0.97
CA PRO A 175 13.92 -16.28 1.95
C PRO A 175 14.74 -15.04 1.58
N VAL A 176 15.06 -14.21 2.57
CA VAL A 176 15.87 -13.00 2.41
C VAL A 176 17.16 -13.14 3.18
N VAL A 177 18.28 -12.92 2.51
CA VAL A 177 19.62 -12.87 3.09
C VAL A 177 20.15 -11.45 2.94
N ILE A 178 20.63 -10.86 4.02
CA ILE A 178 21.28 -9.55 4.00
C ILE A 178 22.79 -9.78 4.13
N ALA A 179 23.55 -9.42 3.09
CA ALA A 179 25.00 -9.56 3.08
C ALA A 179 25.65 -8.66 4.14
N GLU A 180 26.83 -9.03 4.63
CA GLU A 180 27.51 -8.27 5.69
C GLU A 180 27.85 -6.84 5.24
N GLU A 181 28.19 -6.64 3.96
CA GLU A 181 28.41 -5.31 3.38
C GLU A 181 27.14 -4.45 3.41
N ALA A 182 25.97 -5.06 3.15
CA ALA A 182 24.70 -4.37 3.22
C ALA A 182 24.31 -4.01 4.67
N LYS A 183 24.60 -4.90 5.64
CA LYS A 183 24.42 -4.59 7.07
C LYS A 183 25.32 -3.45 7.51
N ALA A 184 26.58 -3.44 7.10
CA ALA A 184 27.52 -2.35 7.38
C ALA A 184 27.03 -1.03 6.75
N GLY A 185 26.49 -1.08 5.54
CA GLY A 185 25.86 0.06 4.88
C GLY A 185 24.66 0.60 5.66
N ALA A 186 23.77 -0.29 6.11
CA ALA A 186 22.62 0.08 6.96
C ALA A 186 23.06 0.77 8.26
N LEU A 187 24.05 0.20 8.95
CA LEU A 187 24.58 0.78 10.18
C LEU A 187 25.18 2.17 9.91
N SER A 188 25.91 2.35 8.81
CA SER A 188 26.47 3.64 8.39
C SER A 188 25.38 4.66 8.04
N ALA A 189 24.22 4.18 7.58
CA ALA A 189 23.02 4.99 7.35
C ALA A 189 22.19 5.25 8.62
N GLY A 190 22.66 4.82 9.81
CA GLY A 190 21.97 5.00 11.09
C GLY A 190 20.79 4.05 11.30
N LYS A 191 20.75 2.93 10.57
CA LYS A 191 19.67 1.92 10.68
C LYS A 191 20.08 0.82 11.66
N ASP A 192 19.11 0.33 12.42
CA ASP A 192 19.28 -0.71 13.45
C ASP A 192 18.80 -2.10 12.98
N GLU A 193 18.98 -3.10 13.82
CA GLU A 193 18.51 -4.47 13.57
C GLU A 193 16.98 -4.55 13.38
N ALA A 194 16.23 -3.71 14.09
CA ALA A 194 14.77 -3.68 13.94
C ALA A 194 14.36 -3.16 12.56
N TRP A 195 15.09 -2.17 12.03
CA TRP A 195 14.91 -1.69 10.67
C TRP A 195 15.25 -2.78 9.63
N LEU A 196 16.37 -3.51 9.81
CA LEU A 196 16.73 -4.63 8.94
C LEU A 196 15.68 -5.75 8.96
N ALA A 197 15.06 -6.03 10.11
CA ALA A 197 13.98 -7.00 10.23
C ALA A 197 12.73 -6.55 9.42
N ARG A 198 12.35 -5.25 9.48
CA ARG A 198 11.24 -4.71 8.70
C ARG A 198 11.52 -4.76 7.20
N LEU A 199 12.74 -4.40 6.78
CA LEU A 199 13.19 -4.52 5.39
C LEU A 199 13.10 -5.98 4.90
N SER A 200 13.61 -6.93 5.71
CA SER A 200 13.59 -8.35 5.39
C SER A 200 12.16 -8.89 5.26
N GLU A 201 11.26 -8.51 6.16
CA GLU A 201 9.84 -8.91 6.07
C GLU A 201 9.20 -8.40 4.78
N MET A 202 9.40 -7.13 4.46
CA MET A 202 8.89 -6.52 3.22
C MET A 202 9.43 -7.24 1.98
N LEU A 203 10.76 -7.47 1.89
CA LEU A 203 11.39 -8.14 0.77
C LEU A 203 10.98 -9.61 0.65
N SER A 204 10.61 -10.29 1.75
CA SER A 204 10.15 -11.68 1.73
C SER A 204 8.88 -11.89 0.90
N ARG A 205 8.14 -10.84 0.60
CA ARG A 205 6.95 -10.85 -0.26
C ARG A 205 7.24 -10.71 -1.75
N ASP A 206 8.50 -10.82 -2.12
CA ASP A 206 9.03 -10.76 -3.48
C ASP A 206 8.50 -9.56 -4.29
N PRO A 207 9.14 -8.39 -4.19
CA PRO A 207 8.71 -7.19 -4.90
C PRO A 207 8.91 -7.27 -6.41
N ARG A 208 9.64 -8.28 -6.91
CA ARG A 208 9.95 -8.41 -8.34
C ARG A 208 8.69 -8.61 -9.20
N PRO A 209 8.71 -8.16 -10.45
CA PRO A 209 7.68 -8.49 -11.42
C PRO A 209 7.65 -10.01 -11.70
N ALA A 210 6.48 -10.66 -11.55
CA ALA A 210 6.30 -12.10 -11.66
C ALA A 210 6.65 -12.72 -13.05
N TYR A 211 6.87 -11.90 -14.07
CA TYR A 211 7.16 -12.35 -15.46
C TYR A 211 8.65 -12.28 -15.83
N ARG A 212 9.56 -12.07 -14.87
CA ARG A 212 10.99 -11.95 -15.12
C ARG A 212 11.77 -13.00 -14.33
N GLU A 213 12.11 -14.09 -15.00
CA GLU A 213 13.03 -15.13 -14.53
C GLU A 213 14.49 -14.75 -14.84
N ASP A 214 14.92 -13.54 -14.55
CA ASP A 214 16.31 -13.13 -14.78
C ASP A 214 17.16 -13.51 -13.55
N ALA A 215 17.70 -14.72 -13.54
CA ALA A 215 18.64 -15.16 -12.51
C ALA A 215 19.84 -14.19 -12.44
N GLY A 216 20.06 -13.57 -11.28
CA GLY A 216 21.18 -12.66 -11.02
C GLY A 216 20.99 -11.22 -11.48
N ARG A 217 19.84 -10.82 -11.99
CA ARG A 217 19.54 -9.41 -12.25
C ARG A 217 19.51 -8.64 -10.94
N ARG A 218 20.18 -7.50 -10.93
CA ARG A 218 20.14 -6.55 -9.81
C ARG A 218 18.90 -5.66 -9.90
N TYR A 219 18.28 -5.46 -8.75
CA TYR A 219 17.14 -4.58 -8.54
C TYR A 219 17.49 -3.56 -7.49
N GLY A 220 16.93 -2.37 -7.60
CA GLY A 220 16.99 -1.32 -6.58
C GLY A 220 15.58 -0.91 -6.18
N LEU A 221 15.40 -0.56 -4.92
CA LEU A 221 14.19 0.08 -4.41
C LEU A 221 14.55 1.07 -3.30
N PHE A 222 13.62 1.95 -3.00
CA PHE A 222 13.74 2.84 -1.84
C PHE A 222 12.87 2.34 -0.69
N PHE A 223 13.49 2.25 0.48
CA PHE A 223 12.80 1.93 1.73
C PHE A 223 13.23 2.97 2.78
N ASP A 224 12.28 3.71 3.33
CA ASP A 224 12.53 4.90 4.13
C ASP A 224 13.38 5.93 3.33
N ASP A 225 14.48 6.40 3.88
CA ASP A 225 15.44 7.33 3.27
C ASP A 225 16.67 6.61 2.64
N THR A 226 16.59 5.30 2.47
CA THR A 226 17.69 4.48 1.93
C THR A 226 17.36 3.91 0.55
N GLU A 227 18.40 3.70 -0.25
CA GLU A 227 18.40 2.87 -1.43
C GLU A 227 18.89 1.47 -1.07
N VAL A 228 18.14 0.45 -1.51
CA VAL A 228 18.40 -0.96 -1.22
C VAL A 228 18.63 -1.68 -2.54
N GLU A 229 19.81 -2.25 -2.71
CA GLU A 229 20.15 -3.09 -3.86
C GLU A 229 20.04 -4.57 -3.50
N PHE A 230 19.43 -5.36 -4.39
CA PHE A 230 19.29 -6.80 -4.21
C PHE A 230 19.22 -7.55 -5.54
N TYR A 231 19.43 -8.84 -5.49
CA TYR A 231 19.14 -9.78 -6.57
C TYR A 231 18.46 -11.03 -6.02
N ALA A 232 17.86 -11.84 -6.90
CA ALA A 232 17.35 -13.14 -6.51
C ALA A 232 17.98 -14.24 -7.36
N LYS A 233 18.35 -15.34 -6.69
CA LYS A 233 18.89 -16.55 -7.30
C LYS A 233 18.46 -17.75 -6.46
N ASP A 234 18.08 -18.84 -7.15
CA ASP A 234 17.69 -20.10 -6.51
C ASP A 234 16.62 -19.90 -5.41
N ASP A 235 15.60 -19.09 -5.71
CA ASP A 235 14.50 -18.72 -4.80
C ASP A 235 14.95 -18.04 -3.48
N VAL A 236 16.14 -17.46 -3.46
CA VAL A 236 16.64 -16.64 -2.35
C VAL A 236 16.89 -15.22 -2.83
N LEU A 237 16.39 -14.24 -2.10
CA LEU A 237 16.66 -12.83 -2.32
C LEU A 237 17.85 -12.41 -1.47
N THR A 238 18.90 -11.88 -2.11
CA THR A 238 20.10 -11.40 -1.41
C THR A 238 20.22 -9.90 -1.54
N VAL A 239 20.20 -9.20 -0.42
CA VAL A 239 20.48 -7.75 -0.33
C VAL A 239 21.99 -7.56 -0.32
N THR A 240 22.51 -6.79 -1.30
CA THR A 240 23.93 -6.58 -1.51
C THR A 240 24.43 -5.20 -1.11
N GLY A 241 23.53 -4.21 -1.05
CA GLY A 241 23.88 -2.84 -0.69
C GLY A 241 22.73 -2.09 -0.05
N ILE A 242 23.05 -1.26 0.94
CA ILE A 242 22.14 -0.31 1.56
C ILE A 242 22.91 0.99 1.76
N CYS A 243 22.39 2.09 1.23
CA CYS A 243 22.98 3.42 1.41
C CYS A 243 21.90 4.50 1.56
N LEU A 244 22.25 5.64 2.13
CA LEU A 244 21.35 6.79 2.18
C LEU A 244 21.02 7.25 0.76
N LYS A 245 19.78 7.60 0.53
CA LYS A 245 19.33 8.17 -0.74
C LYS A 245 20.06 9.47 -1.03
N ASN A 246 20.67 9.58 -2.21
CA ASN A 246 21.32 10.80 -2.63
C ASN A 246 20.27 11.88 -2.93
N PRO A 247 20.31 13.05 -2.27
CA PRO A 247 19.31 14.12 -2.50
C PRO A 247 19.26 14.66 -3.93
N GLN A 248 20.28 14.39 -4.75
CA GLN A 248 20.40 14.94 -6.10
C GLN A 248 19.67 14.14 -7.20
N GLU A 249 19.06 12.97 -6.91
CA GLU A 249 18.40 12.15 -7.93
C GLU A 249 16.88 12.31 -8.02
N ASN A 250 16.29 13.31 -7.41
CA ASN A 250 14.85 13.59 -7.45
C ASN A 250 14.35 14.29 -8.73
N GLY A 251 15.00 14.09 -9.88
CA GLY A 251 14.68 14.80 -11.13
C GLY A 251 14.83 13.97 -12.41
N LYS A 252 14.14 12.83 -12.51
CA LYS A 252 13.87 12.23 -13.82
C LYS A 252 12.53 11.53 -13.88
#